data_c9bca209268be041a9cb59dda9663802
#
_entry.id   c9bca209268be041a9cb59dda9663802
#
_cell.length_a   1.000
_cell.length_b   1.000
_cell.length_c   1.000
_cell.angle_alpha   90.00
_cell.angle_beta   90.00
_cell.angle_gamma   90.00
#
_symmetry.space_group_name_H-M   'P 1'
#
loop_
_entity.id
_entity.type
_entity.pdbx_description
1 polymer ?
#
loop_
_entity_poly.entity_id
_entity_poly.type
_entity_poly.pdbx_seq_one_letter_code
_entity_poly.pdbx_strand_id
1 'polypeptide(L)'
;RIVSKHIQSNHTEIILSEHDFFSAIREVIYNIESYDTTTVRASVGNYLVAKYISKNSDAKVIFNGDGSDELTGGYMYFHNCPSDVEFDHECKRLLTNLQYYDVLRSDRCVSCHGLEPRTPFLDRTFVHEYLSIPISIRNHNNDKNIEKYLLRKSVEVMDPTLLPPDVLWRTKEAFSDGVSSQENSWYEIIQAKLNSVYSEEDLLEKSSQYVVNPPT
;
A
#
# COMPACT_ATOMS: atom_id res chain seq x y z
N ARG A 1 -12.32 6.74 -11.40
CA ARG A 1 -13.45 7.10 -12.30
C ARG A 1 -13.75 6.01 -13.33
N ILE A 2 -12.74 5.46 -14.06
CA ILE A 2 -12.96 4.41 -15.07
C ILE A 2 -13.64 3.21 -14.45
N VAL A 3 -13.06 2.65 -13.37
CA VAL A 3 -13.60 1.47 -12.68
C VAL A 3 -15.00 1.76 -12.12
N SER A 4 -15.16 2.85 -11.37
CA SER A 4 -16.44 3.18 -10.74
C SER A 4 -17.57 3.33 -11.74
N LYS A 5 -17.30 3.93 -12.90
CA LYS A 5 -18.26 4.03 -14.00
C LYS A 5 -18.58 2.65 -14.59
N HIS A 6 -17.57 1.80 -14.76
CA HIS A 6 -17.72 0.47 -15.34
C HIS A 6 -18.57 -0.45 -14.47
N ILE A 7 -18.26 -0.54 -13.17
CA ILE A 7 -18.99 -1.36 -12.20
C ILE A 7 -20.22 -0.66 -11.60
N GLN A 8 -20.52 0.57 -12.05
CA GLN A 8 -21.66 1.38 -11.59
C GLN A 8 -21.72 1.57 -10.07
N SER A 9 -20.54 1.71 -9.44
CA SER A 9 -20.49 1.92 -7.99
C SER A 9 -20.88 3.34 -7.58
N ASN A 10 -21.42 3.49 -6.38
CA ASN A 10 -21.56 4.80 -5.74
C ASN A 10 -20.16 5.29 -5.34
N HIS A 11 -19.62 6.22 -6.12
CA HIS A 11 -18.23 6.64 -6.03
C HIS A 11 -18.10 8.04 -5.44
N THR A 12 -17.28 8.17 -4.40
CA THR A 12 -16.88 9.46 -3.85
C THR A 12 -15.40 9.72 -4.15
N GLU A 13 -15.10 10.86 -4.71
CA GLU A 13 -13.75 11.32 -5.00
C GLU A 13 -13.35 12.40 -4.00
N ILE A 14 -12.24 12.20 -3.31
CA ILE A 14 -11.70 13.15 -2.35
C ILE A 14 -10.44 13.76 -2.94
N ILE A 15 -10.47 15.07 -3.20
CA ILE A 15 -9.30 15.81 -3.69
C ILE A 15 -8.71 16.54 -2.50
N LEU A 16 -7.44 16.23 -2.20
CA LEU A 16 -6.69 16.79 -1.08
C LEU A 16 -5.46 17.53 -1.61
N SER A 17 -5.07 18.58 -0.91
CA SER A 17 -3.86 19.34 -1.22
C SER A 17 -2.63 18.74 -0.52
N GLU A 18 -1.44 19.13 -0.97
CA GLU A 18 -0.17 18.81 -0.28
C GLU A 18 -0.22 19.27 1.19
N HIS A 19 -0.84 20.41 1.44
CA HIS A 19 -1.00 20.94 2.80
C HIS A 19 -1.85 20.01 3.68
N ASP A 20 -2.94 19.45 3.16
CA ASP A 20 -3.78 18.50 3.89
C ASP A 20 -3.00 17.25 4.27
N PHE A 21 -2.21 16.72 3.33
CA PHE A 21 -1.35 15.57 3.57
C PHE A 21 -0.29 15.86 4.61
N PHE A 22 0.45 16.96 4.47
CA PHE A 22 1.50 17.33 5.41
C PHE A 22 0.97 17.61 6.81
N SER A 23 -0.16 18.31 6.92
CA SER A 23 -0.80 18.64 8.19
C SER A 23 -1.26 17.40 8.97
N ALA A 24 -1.59 16.32 8.27
CA ALA A 24 -2.02 15.07 8.89
C ALA A 24 -0.87 14.24 9.51
N ILE A 25 0.40 14.50 9.16
CA ILE A 25 1.54 13.67 9.58
C ILE A 25 1.58 13.48 11.10
N ARG A 26 1.38 14.54 11.89
CA ARG A 26 1.41 14.47 13.36
C ARG A 26 0.32 13.56 13.93
N GLU A 27 -0.91 13.72 13.42
CA GLU A 27 -2.04 12.88 13.82
C GLU A 27 -1.78 11.41 13.43
N VAL A 28 -1.20 11.19 12.24
CA VAL A 28 -0.84 9.86 11.75
C VAL A 28 0.18 9.22 12.68
N ILE A 29 1.31 9.88 12.97
CA ILE A 29 2.35 9.36 13.89
C ILE A 29 1.73 8.98 15.24
N TYR A 30 0.88 9.82 15.79
CA TYR A 30 0.21 9.56 17.06
C TYR A 30 -0.69 8.32 17.01
N ASN A 31 -1.50 8.19 15.96
CA ASN A 31 -2.49 7.11 15.86
C ASN A 31 -1.88 5.76 15.45
N ILE A 32 -0.84 5.77 14.60
CA ILE A 32 -0.15 4.52 14.21
C ILE A 32 0.91 4.09 15.21
N GLU A 33 1.23 4.97 16.19
CA GLU A 33 2.28 4.73 17.20
C GLU A 33 3.64 4.37 16.59
N SER A 34 3.96 4.97 15.46
CA SER A 34 5.23 4.78 14.75
C SER A 34 5.69 6.08 14.12
N TYR A 35 7.01 6.30 14.14
CA TYR A 35 7.68 7.41 13.45
C TYR A 35 8.58 6.93 12.32
N ASP A 36 8.49 5.64 11.96
CA ASP A 36 9.18 5.11 10.77
C ASP A 36 8.74 5.84 9.52
N THR A 37 9.69 6.40 8.78
CA THR A 37 9.43 7.28 7.63
C THR A 37 8.56 6.61 6.57
N THR A 38 8.84 5.35 6.24
CA THR A 38 8.09 4.60 5.22
C THR A 38 6.67 4.33 5.68
N THR A 39 6.52 3.90 6.93
CA THR A 39 5.22 3.62 7.54
C THR A 39 4.36 4.88 7.60
N VAL A 40 4.91 5.99 8.11
CA VAL A 40 4.18 7.27 8.21
C VAL A 40 3.76 7.76 6.82
N ARG A 41 4.69 7.83 5.88
CA ARG A 41 4.44 8.29 4.52
C ARG A 41 3.30 7.53 3.83
N ALA A 42 3.33 6.23 3.93
CA ALA A 42 2.31 5.37 3.33
C ALA A 42 0.97 5.39 4.09
N SER A 43 0.97 5.77 5.37
CA SER A 43 -0.21 5.81 6.22
C SER A 43 -1.10 7.03 6.00
N VAL A 44 -0.53 8.17 5.57
CA VAL A 44 -1.28 9.45 5.49
C VAL A 44 -2.52 9.33 4.60
N GLY A 45 -2.39 8.73 3.42
CA GLY A 45 -3.52 8.54 2.51
C GLY A 45 -4.61 7.66 3.10
N ASN A 46 -4.23 6.51 3.69
CA ASN A 46 -5.17 5.60 4.35
C ASN A 46 -5.90 6.27 5.51
N TYR A 47 -5.18 7.01 6.34
CA TYR A 47 -5.73 7.78 7.45
C TYR A 47 -6.77 8.81 7.00
N LEU A 48 -6.44 9.62 5.99
CA LEU A 48 -7.34 10.67 5.49
C LEU A 48 -8.59 10.09 4.85
N VAL A 49 -8.48 9.00 4.09
CA VAL A 49 -9.65 8.30 3.53
C VAL A 49 -10.52 7.71 4.62
N ALA A 50 -9.95 7.03 5.61
CA ALA A 50 -10.69 6.47 6.73
C ALA A 50 -11.39 7.57 7.57
N LYS A 51 -10.70 8.67 7.84
CA LYS A 51 -11.25 9.87 8.51
C LYS A 51 -12.46 10.44 7.76
N TYR A 52 -12.39 10.48 6.42
CA TYR A 52 -13.50 10.93 5.60
C TYR A 52 -14.69 9.96 5.66
N ILE A 53 -14.45 8.67 5.47
CA ILE A 53 -15.50 7.63 5.50
C ILE A 53 -16.24 7.65 6.83
N SER A 54 -15.50 7.68 7.94
CA SER A 54 -16.09 7.71 9.29
C SER A 54 -16.99 8.93 9.54
N LYS A 55 -16.66 10.08 8.93
CA LYS A 55 -17.44 11.33 9.11
C LYS A 55 -18.61 11.46 8.15
N ASN A 56 -18.57 10.81 6.99
CA ASN A 56 -19.50 11.07 5.90
C ASN A 56 -20.31 9.82 5.48
N SER A 57 -20.21 8.73 6.23
CA SER A 57 -21.00 7.53 5.99
C SER A 57 -21.30 6.77 7.27
N ASP A 58 -22.26 5.85 7.20
CA ASP A 58 -22.61 4.92 8.29
C ASP A 58 -21.80 3.62 8.22
N ALA A 59 -20.84 3.53 7.31
CA ALA A 59 -19.97 2.35 7.16
C ALA A 59 -19.23 2.06 8.47
N LYS A 60 -19.16 0.78 8.82
CA LYS A 60 -18.36 0.29 9.95
C LYS A 60 -17.27 -0.68 9.50
N VAL A 61 -17.50 -1.33 8.36
CA VAL A 61 -16.57 -2.28 7.75
C VAL A 61 -16.16 -1.75 6.39
N ILE A 62 -14.88 -1.78 6.10
CA ILE A 62 -14.33 -1.42 4.79
C ILE A 62 -13.46 -2.54 4.25
N PHE A 63 -13.48 -2.74 2.94
CA PHE A 63 -12.58 -3.66 2.26
C PHE A 63 -11.40 -2.91 1.70
N ASN A 64 -10.21 -3.51 1.79
CA ASN A 64 -9.01 -2.99 1.15
C ASN A 64 -8.22 -4.10 0.44
N GLY A 65 -7.18 -3.71 -0.32
CA GLY A 65 -6.37 -4.61 -1.13
C GLY A 65 -5.07 -5.08 -0.48
N ASP A 66 -4.91 -4.87 0.82
CA ASP A 66 -3.67 -5.23 1.52
C ASP A 66 -3.41 -6.74 1.49
N GLY A 67 -2.15 -7.12 1.45
CA GLY A 67 -1.72 -8.50 1.34
C GLY A 67 -1.64 -9.03 -0.09
N SER A 68 -2.21 -8.33 -1.07
CA SER A 68 -2.17 -8.79 -2.46
C SER A 68 -0.76 -8.77 -3.05
N ASP A 69 0.04 -7.76 -2.74
CA ASP A 69 1.42 -7.66 -3.23
C ASP A 69 2.34 -8.69 -2.58
N GLU A 70 2.16 -8.96 -1.29
CA GLU A 70 2.91 -9.94 -0.52
C GLU A 70 2.62 -11.36 -0.99
N LEU A 71 1.35 -11.67 -1.16
CA LEU A 71 0.92 -13.02 -1.58
C LEU A 71 1.34 -13.35 -3.01
N THR A 72 1.29 -12.37 -3.90
CA THR A 72 1.44 -12.61 -5.35
C THR A 72 2.77 -12.15 -5.93
N GLY A 73 3.69 -11.66 -5.10
CA GLY A 73 4.94 -11.07 -5.56
C GLY A 73 4.74 -9.77 -6.34
N GLY A 74 3.78 -8.93 -5.91
CA GLY A 74 3.36 -7.75 -6.66
C GLY A 74 4.30 -6.54 -6.59
N TYR A 75 5.37 -6.58 -5.82
CA TYR A 75 6.36 -5.50 -5.74
C TYR A 75 7.35 -5.54 -6.90
N MET A 76 7.75 -4.38 -7.40
CA MET A 76 8.62 -4.27 -8.58
C MET A 76 9.96 -5.01 -8.42
N TYR A 77 10.50 -5.11 -7.21
CA TYR A 77 11.76 -5.81 -6.99
C TYR A 77 11.69 -7.33 -7.26
N PHE A 78 10.49 -7.92 -7.27
CA PHE A 78 10.30 -9.31 -7.65
C PHE A 78 10.72 -9.61 -9.09
N HIS A 79 10.75 -8.61 -9.96
CA HIS A 79 11.30 -8.77 -11.32
C HIS A 79 12.78 -9.15 -11.35
N ASN A 80 13.52 -8.88 -10.27
CA ASN A 80 14.91 -9.25 -10.10
C ASN A 80 15.08 -10.59 -9.35
N CYS A 81 14.00 -11.32 -9.11
CA CYS A 81 14.05 -12.57 -8.37
C CYS A 81 14.82 -13.65 -9.17
N PRO A 82 15.88 -14.28 -8.60
CA PRO A 82 16.77 -15.14 -9.35
C PRO A 82 16.19 -16.54 -9.66
N SER A 83 15.18 -16.98 -8.94
CA SER A 83 14.58 -18.31 -9.11
C SER A 83 13.16 -18.41 -8.57
N ASP A 84 12.43 -19.45 -8.98
CA ASP A 84 11.12 -19.80 -8.44
C ASP A 84 11.14 -20.01 -6.92
N VAL A 85 12.19 -20.63 -6.41
CA VAL A 85 12.36 -20.92 -4.97
C VAL A 85 12.49 -19.64 -4.18
N GLU A 86 13.31 -18.71 -4.65
CA GLU A 86 13.48 -17.40 -3.99
C GLU A 86 12.21 -16.55 -4.08
N PHE A 87 11.48 -16.62 -5.19
CA PHE A 87 10.17 -15.98 -5.33
C PHE A 87 9.19 -16.45 -4.25
N ASP A 88 9.04 -17.77 -4.08
CA ASP A 88 8.15 -18.35 -3.08
C ASP A 88 8.60 -18.03 -1.65
N HIS A 89 9.90 -18.10 -1.40
CA HIS A 89 10.49 -17.76 -0.11
C HIS A 89 10.19 -16.32 0.30
N GLU A 90 10.35 -15.39 -0.63
CA GLU A 90 10.10 -13.97 -0.37
C GLU A 90 8.61 -13.69 -0.14
N CYS A 91 7.69 -14.28 -0.93
CA CYS A 91 6.25 -14.17 -0.66
C CYS A 91 5.90 -14.66 0.75
N LYS A 92 6.42 -15.82 1.16
CA LYS A 92 6.19 -16.39 2.49
C LYS A 92 6.81 -15.53 3.60
N ARG A 93 8.00 -14.99 3.39
CA ARG A 93 8.66 -14.07 4.32
C ARG A 93 7.83 -12.81 4.54
N LEU A 94 7.33 -12.21 3.47
CA LEU A 94 6.48 -11.02 3.54
C LEU A 94 5.18 -11.30 4.30
N LEU A 95 4.49 -12.40 3.96
CA LEU A 95 3.27 -12.80 4.66
C LEU A 95 3.51 -13.05 6.15
N THR A 96 4.63 -13.68 6.51
CA THR A 96 4.98 -13.95 7.91
C THR A 96 5.21 -12.68 8.71
N ASN A 97 5.77 -11.64 8.09
CA ASN A 97 6.11 -10.38 8.73
C ASN A 97 5.07 -9.26 8.52
N LEU A 98 3.96 -9.55 7.88
CA LEU A 98 2.97 -8.59 7.44
C LEU A 98 2.41 -7.70 8.56
N GLN A 99 2.31 -8.23 9.78
CA GLN A 99 1.87 -7.51 10.98
C GLN A 99 2.79 -6.34 11.38
N TYR A 100 4.01 -6.31 10.89
CA TYR A 100 4.96 -5.22 11.17
C TYR A 100 4.94 -4.10 10.13
N TYR A 101 4.26 -4.31 8.99
CA TYR A 101 4.30 -3.43 7.83
C TYR A 101 2.90 -2.97 7.40
N ASP A 102 2.40 -3.51 6.30
CA ASP A 102 1.20 -3.01 5.64
C ASP A 102 -0.07 -3.19 6.46
N VAL A 103 -0.23 -4.33 7.11
CA VAL A 103 -1.40 -4.59 7.96
C VAL A 103 -1.37 -3.74 9.23
N LEU A 104 -0.21 -3.58 9.86
CA LEU A 104 -0.10 -2.69 11.01
C LEU A 104 -0.55 -1.27 10.67
N ARG A 105 -0.06 -0.75 9.55
CA ARG A 105 -0.39 0.57 9.02
C ARG A 105 -1.87 0.69 8.72
N SER A 106 -2.40 -0.24 7.93
CA SER A 106 -3.78 -0.25 7.51
C SER A 106 -4.73 -0.36 8.71
N ASP A 107 -4.49 -1.32 9.60
CA ASP A 107 -5.29 -1.52 10.81
C ASP A 107 -5.36 -0.24 11.65
N ARG A 108 -4.22 0.31 12.04
CA ARG A 108 -4.18 1.49 12.92
C ARG A 108 -4.78 2.74 12.28
N CYS A 109 -4.52 2.98 10.98
CA CYS A 109 -5.09 4.13 10.27
C CYS A 109 -6.61 4.06 10.12
N VAL A 110 -7.16 2.87 10.07
CA VAL A 110 -8.59 2.64 9.86
C VAL A 110 -9.33 2.52 11.18
N SER A 111 -8.81 1.70 12.11
CA SER A 111 -9.45 1.41 13.39
C SER A 111 -9.52 2.64 14.32
N CYS A 112 -8.55 3.57 14.25
CA CYS A 112 -8.60 4.82 15.02
C CYS A 112 -9.78 5.72 14.66
N HIS A 113 -10.45 5.46 13.54
CA HIS A 113 -11.68 6.14 13.11
C HIS A 113 -12.95 5.33 13.40
N GLY A 114 -12.86 4.22 14.15
CA GLY A 114 -13.99 3.36 14.47
C GLY A 114 -14.47 2.52 13.28
N LEU A 115 -13.60 2.26 12.32
CA LEU A 115 -13.84 1.41 11.16
C LEU A 115 -13.07 0.10 11.32
N GLU A 116 -13.61 -0.99 10.73
CA GLU A 116 -12.98 -2.31 10.71
C GLU A 116 -12.48 -2.62 9.29
N PRO A 117 -11.15 -2.74 9.07
CA PRO A 117 -10.61 -3.12 7.77
C PRO A 117 -10.78 -4.64 7.55
N ARG A 118 -11.19 -5.02 6.36
CA ARG A 118 -11.23 -6.40 5.87
C ARG A 118 -10.32 -6.54 4.66
N THR A 119 -9.48 -7.55 4.69
CA THR A 119 -8.40 -7.82 3.74
C THR A 119 -8.64 -9.15 3.01
N PRO A 120 -9.48 -9.20 1.95
CA PRO A 120 -9.85 -10.45 1.28
C PRO A 120 -8.66 -11.27 0.76
N PHE A 121 -7.56 -10.60 0.35
CA PHE A 121 -6.34 -11.27 -0.10
C PHE A 121 -5.59 -11.99 1.02
N LEU A 122 -5.92 -11.72 2.28
CA LEU A 122 -5.37 -12.38 3.46
C LEU A 122 -6.35 -13.38 4.09
N ASP A 123 -7.46 -13.67 3.43
CA ASP A 123 -8.31 -14.79 3.83
C ASP A 123 -7.52 -16.09 3.86
N ARG A 124 -7.61 -16.83 4.94
CA ARG A 124 -6.78 -18.03 5.19
C ARG A 124 -6.94 -19.07 4.11
N THR A 125 -8.16 -19.28 3.63
CA THR A 125 -8.45 -20.23 2.56
C THR A 125 -7.87 -19.75 1.25
N PHE A 126 -8.06 -18.47 0.91
CA PHE A 126 -7.49 -17.88 -0.30
C PHE A 126 -5.96 -17.96 -0.33
N VAL A 127 -5.30 -17.61 0.77
CA VAL A 127 -3.84 -17.70 0.89
C VAL A 127 -3.37 -19.15 0.73
N HIS A 128 -4.03 -20.10 1.38
CA HIS A 128 -3.69 -21.52 1.28
C HIS A 128 -3.82 -22.02 -0.17
N GLU A 129 -4.95 -21.77 -0.80
CA GLU A 129 -5.21 -22.20 -2.18
C GLU A 129 -4.22 -21.55 -3.16
N TYR A 130 -3.98 -20.24 -3.02
CA TYR A 130 -3.03 -19.54 -3.88
C TYR A 130 -1.60 -20.08 -3.74
N LEU A 131 -1.13 -20.32 -2.51
CA LEU A 131 0.21 -20.86 -2.26
C LEU A 131 0.34 -22.35 -2.65
N SER A 132 -0.76 -23.09 -2.79
CA SER A 132 -0.76 -24.48 -3.27
C SER A 132 -0.54 -24.58 -4.78
N ILE A 133 -0.76 -23.51 -5.53
CA ILE A 133 -0.48 -23.46 -6.97
C ILE A 133 1.03 -23.58 -7.21
N PRO A 134 1.48 -24.39 -8.20
CA PRO A 134 2.89 -24.51 -8.53
C PRO A 134 3.59 -23.16 -8.69
N ILE A 135 4.79 -23.03 -8.13
CA ILE A 135 5.54 -21.76 -8.10
C ILE A 135 5.80 -21.25 -9.53
N SER A 136 6.11 -22.14 -10.46
CA SER A 136 6.33 -21.79 -11.87
C SER A 136 5.11 -21.13 -12.54
N ILE A 137 3.91 -21.35 -12.01
CA ILE A 137 2.69 -20.68 -12.48
C ILE A 137 2.48 -19.33 -11.78
N ARG A 138 2.84 -19.25 -10.50
CA ARG A 138 2.72 -18.04 -9.70
C ARG A 138 3.79 -17.00 -10.01
N ASN A 139 5.01 -17.45 -10.33
CA ASN A 139 6.11 -16.58 -10.67
C ASN A 139 5.88 -15.94 -12.04
N HIS A 140 5.70 -14.62 -12.05
CA HIS A 140 5.44 -13.85 -13.27
C HIS A 140 6.70 -13.54 -14.07
N ASN A 141 7.91 -13.79 -13.54
CA ASN A 141 9.17 -13.53 -14.26
C ASN A 141 9.45 -14.54 -15.37
N ASN A 142 8.80 -15.69 -15.33
CA ASN A 142 9.17 -16.81 -16.21
C ASN A 142 8.82 -16.57 -17.70
N ASP A 143 7.86 -15.70 -18.07
CA ASP A 143 7.56 -15.38 -19.48
C ASP A 143 6.59 -14.18 -19.64
N LYS A 144 6.15 -13.59 -18.54
CA LYS A 144 4.95 -12.75 -18.54
C LYS A 144 5.22 -11.30 -18.19
N ASN A 145 6.30 -11.06 -17.49
CA ASN A 145 6.90 -9.75 -17.17
C ASN A 145 5.93 -8.67 -16.60
N ILE A 146 4.79 -9.09 -16.04
CA ILE A 146 3.87 -8.20 -15.35
C ILE A 146 3.49 -8.80 -14.00
N GLU A 147 3.57 -8.01 -12.96
CA GLU A 147 3.24 -8.39 -11.60
C GLU A 147 1.76 -8.80 -11.46
N LYS A 148 1.49 -9.74 -10.55
CA LYS A 148 0.14 -10.31 -10.32
C LYS A 148 -0.49 -10.99 -11.54
N TYR A 149 0.33 -11.45 -12.47
CA TYR A 149 -0.15 -12.00 -13.76
C TYR A 149 -1.23 -13.08 -13.57
N LEU A 150 -0.97 -14.05 -12.69
CA LEU A 150 -1.93 -15.15 -12.45
C LEU A 150 -3.30 -14.63 -12.02
N LEU A 151 -3.31 -13.68 -11.06
CA LEU A 151 -4.55 -13.07 -10.57
C LEU A 151 -5.27 -12.29 -11.67
N ARG A 152 -4.54 -11.48 -12.43
CA ARG A 152 -5.10 -10.71 -13.56
C ARG A 152 -5.67 -11.63 -14.64
N LYS A 153 -4.92 -12.67 -14.99
CA LYS A 153 -5.33 -13.63 -16.02
C LYS A 153 -6.52 -14.46 -15.59
N SER A 154 -6.61 -14.85 -14.32
CA SER A 154 -7.78 -15.57 -13.81
C SER A 154 -9.05 -14.71 -13.92
N VAL A 155 -8.99 -13.43 -13.59
CA VAL A 155 -10.12 -12.51 -13.74
C VAL A 155 -10.52 -12.40 -15.22
N GLU A 156 -9.57 -12.19 -16.12
CA GLU A 156 -9.84 -12.10 -17.57
C GLU A 156 -10.51 -13.36 -18.14
N VAL A 157 -10.07 -14.53 -17.68
CA VAL A 157 -10.63 -15.82 -18.14
C VAL A 157 -11.99 -16.13 -17.55
N MET A 158 -12.19 -15.81 -16.27
CA MET A 158 -13.47 -16.06 -15.58
C MET A 158 -14.59 -15.13 -16.06
N ASP A 159 -14.27 -13.85 -16.18
CA ASP A 159 -15.21 -12.84 -16.66
C ASP A 159 -14.44 -11.68 -17.30
N PRO A 160 -14.29 -11.70 -18.63
CA PRO A 160 -13.56 -10.64 -19.35
C PRO A 160 -14.26 -9.28 -19.30
N THR A 161 -15.48 -9.22 -18.79
CA THR A 161 -16.27 -7.99 -18.65
C THR A 161 -16.18 -7.39 -17.25
N LEU A 162 -15.57 -8.09 -16.28
CA LEU A 162 -15.50 -7.65 -14.89
C LEU A 162 -14.73 -6.34 -14.71
N LEU A 163 -13.62 -6.21 -15.42
CA LEU A 163 -12.79 -5.00 -15.40
C LEU A 163 -12.40 -4.56 -16.81
N PRO A 164 -12.32 -3.25 -17.08
CA PRO A 164 -11.75 -2.76 -18.34
C PRO A 164 -10.31 -3.26 -18.53
N PRO A 165 -9.89 -3.66 -19.74
CA PRO A 165 -8.54 -4.15 -20.00
C PRO A 165 -7.44 -3.17 -19.56
N ASP A 166 -7.63 -1.86 -19.79
CA ASP A 166 -6.69 -0.80 -19.39
C ASP A 166 -6.48 -0.71 -17.86
N VAL A 167 -7.45 -1.17 -17.09
CA VAL A 167 -7.36 -1.26 -15.62
C VAL A 167 -6.78 -2.60 -15.20
N LEU A 168 -7.28 -3.70 -15.77
CA LEU A 168 -6.85 -5.04 -15.45
C LEU A 168 -5.35 -5.24 -15.69
N TRP A 169 -4.82 -4.66 -16.76
CA TRP A 169 -3.42 -4.78 -17.18
C TRP A 169 -2.58 -3.52 -16.92
N ARG A 170 -3.07 -2.64 -16.04
CA ARG A 170 -2.34 -1.43 -15.64
C ARG A 170 -1.04 -1.79 -14.91
N THR A 171 0.02 -1.02 -15.19
CA THR A 171 1.29 -1.10 -14.46
C THR A 171 1.08 -0.81 -12.97
N LYS A 172 1.78 -1.55 -12.12
CA LYS A 172 1.76 -1.37 -10.65
C LYS A 172 2.32 0.01 -10.28
N GLU A 173 1.59 0.70 -9.43
CA GLU A 173 2.05 1.89 -8.73
C GLU A 173 1.83 1.72 -7.22
N ALA A 174 2.74 2.25 -6.40
CA ALA A 174 2.50 2.31 -4.96
C ALA A 174 1.40 3.33 -4.65
N PHE A 175 0.59 3.06 -3.63
CA PHE A 175 -0.48 3.98 -3.24
C PHE A 175 0.06 5.36 -2.87
N SER A 176 1.19 5.43 -2.16
CA SER A 176 1.87 6.67 -1.80
C SER A 176 2.32 7.50 -3.01
N ASP A 177 2.65 6.83 -4.12
CA ASP A 177 3.10 7.49 -5.34
C ASP A 177 1.93 7.86 -6.25
N GLY A 178 0.88 7.05 -6.23
CA GLY A 178 -0.35 7.29 -7.01
C GLY A 178 -1.19 8.48 -6.52
N VAL A 179 -0.92 9.03 -5.34
CA VAL A 179 -1.58 10.24 -4.81
C VAL A 179 -0.77 11.51 -5.03
N SER A 180 0.44 11.42 -5.58
CA SER A 180 1.31 12.55 -5.93
C SER A 180 1.43 12.72 -7.45
N SER A 181 1.93 13.86 -7.91
CA SER A 181 2.26 14.04 -9.33
C SER A 181 3.50 13.25 -9.71
N GLN A 182 3.66 12.93 -11.01
CA GLN A 182 4.88 12.27 -11.52
C GLN A 182 6.14 13.14 -11.38
N GLU A 183 5.97 14.46 -11.23
CA GLU A 183 7.07 15.43 -11.15
C GLU A 183 7.57 15.65 -9.71
N ASN A 184 6.71 15.42 -8.68
CA ASN A 184 7.06 15.57 -7.27
C ASN A 184 6.44 14.42 -6.47
N SER A 185 7.25 13.45 -6.08
CA SER A 185 6.79 12.37 -5.22
C SER A 185 6.44 12.89 -3.81
N TRP A 186 5.53 12.21 -3.13
CA TRP A 186 5.19 12.54 -1.74
C TRP A 186 6.42 12.53 -0.81
N TYR A 187 7.40 11.69 -1.09
CA TYR A 187 8.67 11.68 -0.37
C TYR A 187 9.45 12.99 -0.54
N GLU A 188 9.60 13.47 -1.76
CA GLU A 188 10.33 14.72 -2.07
C GLU A 188 9.64 15.95 -1.46
N ILE A 189 8.30 15.96 -1.47
CA ILE A 189 7.50 17.03 -0.82
C ILE A 189 7.77 17.07 0.68
N ILE A 190 7.75 15.93 1.37
CA ILE A 190 8.06 15.85 2.80
C ILE A 190 9.48 16.33 3.04
N GLN A 191 10.45 15.84 2.28
CA GLN A 191 11.85 16.18 2.45
C GLN A 191 12.12 17.67 2.24
N ALA A 192 11.57 18.26 1.19
CA ALA A 192 11.69 19.70 0.93
C ALA A 192 11.09 20.55 2.08
N LYS A 193 9.94 20.13 2.60
CA LYS A 193 9.30 20.78 3.75
C LYS A 193 10.15 20.66 5.02
N LEU A 194 10.69 19.49 5.31
CA LEU A 194 11.52 19.28 6.49
C LEU A 194 12.84 20.06 6.39
N ASN A 195 13.48 20.08 5.24
CA ASN A 195 14.69 20.87 4.97
C ASN A 195 14.46 22.38 5.08
N SER A 196 13.23 22.84 4.89
CA SER A 196 12.90 24.26 5.11
C SER A 196 12.72 24.63 6.58
N VAL A 197 12.57 23.66 7.47
CA VAL A 197 12.30 23.85 8.91
C VAL A 197 13.52 23.50 9.77
N TYR A 198 14.28 22.49 9.36
CA TYR A 198 15.45 21.98 10.09
C TYR A 198 16.71 22.17 9.27
N SER A 199 17.74 22.73 9.88
CA SER A 199 19.09 22.77 9.30
C SER A 199 19.81 21.43 9.49
N GLU A 200 20.90 21.23 8.75
CA GLU A 200 21.80 20.07 8.96
C GLU A 200 22.38 20.05 10.38
N GLU A 201 22.64 21.23 10.97
CA GLU A 201 23.13 21.37 12.33
C GLU A 201 22.09 20.90 13.35
N ASP A 202 20.80 21.25 13.16
CA ASP A 202 19.69 20.77 13.99
C ASP A 202 19.55 19.25 13.95
N LEU A 203 19.75 18.65 12.77
CA LEU A 203 19.67 17.21 12.60
C LEU A 203 20.84 16.50 13.28
N LEU A 204 22.06 17.02 13.16
CA LEU A 204 23.25 16.50 13.82
C LEU A 204 23.13 16.57 15.34
N GLU A 205 22.67 17.69 15.89
CA GLU A 205 22.46 17.85 17.33
C GLU A 205 21.43 16.84 17.85
N LYS A 206 20.29 16.72 17.17
CA LYS A 206 19.25 15.75 17.54
C LYS A 206 19.69 14.31 17.36
N SER A 207 20.42 14.01 16.28
CA SER A 207 20.96 12.67 16.01
C SER A 207 21.85 12.18 17.15
N SER A 208 22.66 13.07 17.74
CA SER A 208 23.55 12.75 18.86
C SER A 208 22.83 12.31 20.14
N GLN A 209 21.53 12.62 20.26
CA GLN A 209 20.72 12.30 21.44
C GLN A 209 20.11 10.87 21.36
N TYR A 210 20.19 10.21 20.23
CA TYR A 210 19.61 8.90 20.00
C TYR A 210 20.68 7.86 19.69
N VAL A 211 20.70 6.76 20.46
CA VAL A 211 21.64 5.64 20.23
C VAL A 211 21.11 4.69 19.15
N VAL A 212 19.78 4.59 19.03
CA VAL A 212 19.11 3.71 18.07
C VAL A 212 18.19 4.56 17.20
N ASN A 213 18.26 4.33 15.90
CA ASN A 213 17.47 5.07 14.90
C ASN A 213 17.57 6.61 15.05
N PRO A 214 18.76 7.18 14.97
CA PRO A 214 18.90 8.63 14.97
C PRO A 214 18.16 9.26 13.77
N PRO A 215 17.63 10.48 13.91
CA PRO A 215 17.09 11.21 12.78
C PRO A 215 18.18 11.47 11.74
N THR A 216 17.84 11.30 10.46
CA THR A 216 18.72 11.49 9.31
C THR A 216 18.13 12.51 8.34
#